data_9477ba6a889072b64ef4bd30247dd5f4
#
_entry.id   9477ba6a889072b64ef4bd30247dd5f4
#
_cell.length_a   1.000
_cell.length_b   1.000
_cell.length_c   1.000
_cell.angle_alpha   90.00
_cell.angle_beta   90.00
_cell.angle_gamma   90.00
#
_symmetry.space_group_name_H-M   'P 1'
#
loop_
_entity.id
_entity.type
_entity.pdbx_description
1 polymer ?
#
loop_
_entity_poly.entity_id
_entity_poly.type
_entity_poly.pdbx_seq_one_letter_code
_entity_poly.pdbx_strand_id
1 'polypeptide(L)'
;MPKPVILCIDDQREVLAALIKDLDPLAEWFDIVDAESAEDAGAVLDDMIDRGVPVALIVSDHVMPGVTGVQFLTQIRERGDLPHTRKLLLTGLATHDDTIRAINEAAVDRYIAKPWHADQLLDVVGRLITGYVLEVYPDSYQQFLPVLNRDVMVERMQQGPGPHGDR
;
A
#
# COMPACT_ATOMS: atom_id res chain seq x y z
N MET A 1 5.65 -15.62 12.56
CA MET A 1 4.82 -14.51 12.08
C MET A 1 4.57 -14.64 10.58
N PRO A 2 3.34 -14.53 10.12
CA PRO A 2 3.09 -14.50 8.69
C PRO A 2 3.73 -13.25 8.06
N LYS A 3 4.23 -13.39 6.84
CA LYS A 3 4.73 -12.24 6.09
C LYS A 3 3.60 -11.24 5.87
N PRO A 4 3.84 -9.93 6.02
CA PRO A 4 2.86 -8.94 5.62
C PRO A 4 2.64 -8.97 4.11
N VAL A 5 1.45 -8.58 3.70
CA VAL A 5 0.97 -8.67 2.31
C VAL A 5 1.02 -7.31 1.63
N ILE A 6 1.41 -7.31 0.36
CA ILE A 6 1.16 -6.23 -0.60
C ILE A 6 0.09 -6.72 -1.56
N LEU A 7 -1.09 -6.10 -1.52
CA LEU A 7 -2.21 -6.43 -2.40
C LEU A 7 -2.22 -5.51 -3.60
N CYS A 8 -2.18 -6.10 -4.80
CA CYS A 8 -2.19 -5.38 -6.08
C CYS A 8 -3.54 -5.61 -6.78
N ILE A 9 -4.20 -4.53 -7.20
CA ILE A 9 -5.53 -4.56 -7.80
C ILE A 9 -5.51 -3.86 -9.15
N ASP A 10 -5.84 -4.59 -10.21
CA ASP A 10 -6.03 -4.05 -11.57
C ASP A 10 -6.91 -5.03 -12.35
N ASP A 11 -7.86 -4.52 -13.16
CA ASP A 11 -8.72 -5.35 -13.99
C ASP A 11 -8.02 -5.83 -15.27
N GLN A 12 -6.89 -5.25 -15.61
CA GLN A 12 -6.06 -5.66 -16.75
C GLN A 12 -4.94 -6.59 -16.29
N ARG A 13 -5.02 -7.86 -16.67
CA ARG A 13 -4.07 -8.90 -16.26
C ARG A 13 -2.63 -8.58 -16.62
N GLU A 14 -2.41 -7.95 -17.78
CA GLU A 14 -1.08 -7.60 -18.27
C GLU A 14 -0.45 -6.51 -17.40
N VAL A 15 -1.23 -5.53 -16.98
CA VAL A 15 -0.80 -4.47 -16.05
C VAL A 15 -0.50 -5.06 -14.68
N LEU A 16 -1.37 -5.94 -14.19
CA LEU A 16 -1.20 -6.63 -12.91
C LEU A 16 0.07 -7.49 -12.89
N ALA A 17 0.35 -8.22 -13.97
CA ALA A 17 1.56 -9.01 -14.11
C ALA A 17 2.83 -8.14 -14.12
N ALA A 18 2.80 -7.00 -14.80
CA ALA A 18 3.90 -6.04 -14.83
C ALA A 18 4.15 -5.44 -13.44
N LEU A 19 3.09 -5.11 -12.71
CA LEU A 19 3.18 -4.57 -11.36
C LEU A 19 3.82 -5.59 -10.40
N ILE A 20 3.38 -6.83 -10.44
CA ILE A 20 3.92 -7.90 -9.60
C ILE A 20 5.40 -8.16 -9.92
N LYS A 21 5.76 -8.16 -11.21
CA LYS A 21 7.14 -8.32 -11.64
C LYS A 21 8.04 -7.20 -11.10
N ASP A 22 7.57 -5.96 -11.18
CA ASP A 22 8.33 -4.81 -10.70
C ASP A 22 8.48 -4.81 -9.17
N LEU A 23 7.55 -5.44 -8.44
CA LEU A 23 7.60 -5.58 -6.98
C LEU A 23 8.37 -6.83 -6.51
N ASP A 24 8.81 -7.70 -7.41
CA ASP A 24 9.51 -8.94 -7.09
C ASP A 24 10.71 -8.77 -6.14
N PRO A 25 11.50 -7.68 -6.22
CA PRO A 25 12.57 -7.43 -5.24
C PRO A 25 12.12 -7.40 -3.77
N LEU A 26 10.83 -7.25 -3.50
CA LEU A 26 10.26 -7.23 -2.15
C LEU A 26 9.72 -8.60 -1.70
N ALA A 27 9.69 -9.59 -2.59
CA ALA A 27 8.96 -10.85 -2.40
C ALA A 27 9.56 -11.75 -1.29
N GLU A 28 10.79 -11.53 -0.90
CA GLU A 28 11.40 -12.25 0.24
C GLU A 28 10.77 -11.82 1.58
N TRP A 29 10.37 -10.54 1.69
CA TRP A 29 9.86 -9.95 2.94
C TRP A 29 8.35 -9.76 2.96
N PHE A 30 7.71 -9.68 1.80
CA PHE A 30 6.28 -9.45 1.64
C PHE A 30 5.67 -10.46 0.68
N ASP A 31 4.52 -11.01 1.02
CA ASP A 31 3.73 -11.78 0.06
C ASP A 31 3.00 -10.81 -0.88
N ILE A 32 3.22 -10.97 -2.18
CA ILE A 32 2.57 -10.14 -3.20
C ILE A 32 1.37 -10.91 -3.72
N VAL A 33 0.19 -10.36 -3.47
CA VAL A 33 -1.10 -10.99 -3.79
C VAL A 33 -1.83 -10.09 -4.79
N ASP A 34 -2.57 -10.68 -5.72
CA ASP A 34 -3.31 -9.98 -6.74
C ASP A 34 -4.82 -10.12 -6.60
N ALA A 35 -5.53 -9.14 -7.14
CA ALA A 35 -6.98 -9.16 -7.31
C ALA A 35 -7.34 -8.43 -8.60
N GLU A 36 -8.37 -8.91 -9.31
CA GLU A 36 -8.77 -8.36 -10.61
C GLU A 36 -9.92 -7.35 -10.54
N SER A 37 -10.47 -7.13 -9.36
CA SER A 37 -11.58 -6.21 -9.11
C SER A 37 -11.61 -5.76 -7.66
N ALA A 38 -12.38 -4.71 -7.37
CA ALA A 38 -12.63 -4.28 -5.99
C ALA A 38 -13.36 -5.38 -5.18
N GLU A 39 -14.31 -6.10 -5.80
CA GLU A 39 -15.02 -7.20 -5.15
C GLU A 39 -14.06 -8.35 -4.79
N ASP A 40 -13.21 -8.75 -5.71
CA ASP A 40 -12.19 -9.78 -5.49
C ASP A 40 -11.20 -9.35 -4.39
N ALA A 41 -10.74 -8.11 -4.44
CA ALA A 41 -9.86 -7.54 -3.41
C ALA A 41 -10.52 -7.52 -2.03
N GLY A 42 -11.79 -7.19 -1.94
CA GLY A 42 -12.55 -7.23 -0.69
C GLY A 42 -12.59 -8.62 -0.09
N ALA A 43 -12.83 -9.65 -0.90
CA ALA A 43 -12.82 -11.04 -0.45
C ALA A 43 -11.43 -11.49 0.02
N VAL A 44 -10.38 -11.10 -0.69
CA VAL A 44 -8.97 -11.36 -0.29
C VAL A 44 -8.67 -10.71 1.06
N LEU A 45 -9.06 -9.47 1.26
CA LEU A 45 -8.83 -8.76 2.53
C LEU A 45 -9.60 -9.39 3.69
N ASP A 46 -10.84 -9.81 3.49
CA ASP A 46 -11.63 -10.50 4.51
C ASP A 46 -10.96 -11.80 4.95
N ASP A 47 -10.45 -12.59 4.00
CA ASP A 47 -9.70 -13.81 4.28
C ASP A 47 -8.41 -13.52 5.06
N MET A 48 -7.67 -12.49 4.67
CA MET A 48 -6.45 -12.09 5.37
C MET A 48 -6.72 -11.67 6.81
N ILE A 49 -7.75 -10.86 7.02
CA ILE A 49 -8.16 -10.40 8.36
C ILE A 49 -8.57 -11.59 9.22
N ASP A 50 -9.39 -12.50 8.70
CA ASP A 50 -9.86 -13.67 9.42
C ASP A 50 -8.71 -14.60 9.83
N ARG A 51 -7.68 -14.68 9.01
CA ARG A 51 -6.47 -15.48 9.27
C ARG A 51 -5.41 -14.76 10.10
N GLY A 52 -5.62 -13.51 10.45
CA GLY A 52 -4.63 -12.70 11.16
C GLY A 52 -3.39 -12.37 10.35
N VAL A 53 -3.50 -12.32 9.02
CA VAL A 53 -2.40 -11.96 8.12
C VAL A 53 -2.36 -10.45 7.95
N PRO A 54 -1.25 -9.77 8.30
CA PRO A 54 -1.17 -8.32 8.20
C PRO A 54 -1.07 -7.86 6.73
N VAL A 55 -1.76 -6.77 6.40
CA VAL A 55 -1.73 -6.14 5.08
C VAL A 55 -0.97 -4.83 5.20
N ALA A 56 0.21 -4.77 4.59
CA ALA A 56 1.09 -3.61 4.68
C ALA A 56 0.69 -2.51 3.69
N LEU A 57 0.33 -2.89 2.48
CA LEU A 57 0.09 -1.97 1.38
C LEU A 57 -0.99 -2.51 0.44
N ILE A 58 -1.85 -1.61 -0.02
CA ILE A 58 -2.77 -1.86 -1.14
C ILE A 58 -2.37 -0.94 -2.28
N VAL A 59 -2.07 -1.52 -3.43
CA VAL A 59 -1.78 -0.82 -4.69
C VAL A 59 -2.95 -1.04 -5.62
N SER A 60 -3.69 0.02 -5.93
CA SER A 60 -4.92 -0.09 -6.74
C SER A 60 -4.87 0.78 -7.99
N ASP A 61 -5.31 0.22 -9.12
CA ASP A 61 -5.72 1.02 -10.25
C ASP A 61 -6.93 1.87 -9.91
N HIS A 62 -7.08 3.04 -10.55
CA HIS A 62 -8.23 3.91 -10.33
C HIS A 62 -9.42 3.51 -11.20
N VAL A 63 -9.20 3.34 -12.50
CA VAL A 63 -10.29 3.08 -13.45
C VAL A 63 -10.53 1.58 -13.57
N MET A 64 -11.54 1.10 -12.86
CA MET A 64 -11.98 -0.30 -12.87
C MET A 64 -13.48 -0.37 -13.09
N PRO A 65 -14.00 -1.44 -13.72
CA PRO A 65 -15.45 -1.64 -13.86
C PRO A 65 -16.14 -1.70 -12.48
N GLY A 66 -17.26 -1.02 -12.35
CA GLY A 66 -18.03 -0.98 -11.12
C GLY A 66 -17.47 0.04 -10.13
N VAL A 67 -16.71 -0.42 -9.14
CA VAL A 67 -16.13 0.44 -8.09
C VAL A 67 -14.76 0.94 -8.54
N THR A 68 -14.53 2.27 -8.46
CA THR A 68 -13.21 2.86 -8.75
C THR A 68 -12.21 2.56 -7.64
N GLY A 69 -10.91 2.71 -7.95
CA GLY A 69 -9.85 2.55 -6.95
C GLY A 69 -10.00 3.48 -5.77
N VAL A 70 -10.35 4.75 -6.00
CA VAL A 70 -10.59 5.73 -4.93
C VAL A 70 -11.79 5.32 -4.08
N GLN A 71 -12.90 4.90 -4.68
CA GLN A 71 -14.06 4.41 -3.94
C GLN A 71 -13.73 3.19 -3.08
N PHE A 72 -12.98 2.25 -3.63
CA PHE A 72 -12.54 1.06 -2.90
C PHE A 72 -11.65 1.42 -1.71
N LEU A 73 -10.64 2.28 -1.91
CA LEU A 73 -9.74 2.71 -0.83
C LEU A 73 -10.47 3.52 0.24
N THR A 74 -11.49 4.29 -0.14
CA THR A 74 -12.38 4.97 0.82
C THR A 74 -13.14 3.96 1.68
N GLN A 75 -13.70 2.91 1.07
CA GLN A 75 -14.37 1.83 1.80
C GLN A 75 -13.43 1.13 2.78
N ILE A 76 -12.19 0.88 2.40
CA ILE A 76 -11.18 0.27 3.27
C ILE A 76 -10.89 1.18 4.48
N ARG A 77 -10.76 2.47 4.27
CA ARG A 77 -10.58 3.44 5.36
C ARG A 77 -11.76 3.42 6.33
N GLU A 78 -12.98 3.38 5.82
CA GLU A 78 -14.21 3.41 6.61
C GLU A 78 -14.44 2.12 7.42
N ARG A 79 -13.90 0.99 6.97
CA ARG A 79 -13.99 -0.28 7.69
C ARG A 79 -13.34 -0.21 9.08
N GLY A 80 -12.22 0.47 9.20
CA GLY A 80 -11.50 0.64 10.46
C GLY A 80 -10.72 -0.59 10.95
N ASP A 81 -10.75 -1.71 10.24
CA ASP A 81 -10.04 -2.94 10.59
C ASP A 81 -8.64 -3.07 9.96
N LEU A 82 -8.25 -2.09 9.16
CA LEU A 82 -6.92 -1.96 8.53
C LEU A 82 -6.30 -0.58 8.82
N PRO A 83 -6.10 -0.20 10.09
CA PRO A 83 -5.74 1.16 10.45
C PRO A 83 -4.32 1.58 10.00
N HIS A 84 -3.44 0.63 9.81
CA HIS A 84 -2.03 0.89 9.47
C HIS A 84 -1.69 0.61 8.01
N THR A 85 -2.59 -0.01 7.26
CA THR A 85 -2.38 -0.35 5.85
C THR A 85 -2.18 0.90 5.00
N ARG A 86 -1.07 0.96 4.28
CA ARG A 86 -0.76 2.04 3.34
C ARG A 86 -1.55 1.86 2.04
N LYS A 87 -1.84 2.96 1.37
CA LYS A 87 -2.66 3.00 0.15
C LYS A 87 -1.93 3.76 -0.95
N LEU A 88 -1.73 3.09 -2.08
CA LEU A 88 -1.11 3.65 -3.27
C LEU A 88 -2.08 3.52 -4.45
N LEU A 89 -2.34 4.63 -5.14
CA LEU A 89 -3.17 4.65 -6.33
C LEU A 89 -2.31 4.77 -7.59
N LEU A 90 -2.57 3.92 -8.57
CA LEU A 90 -2.01 4.03 -9.93
C LEU A 90 -3.09 4.58 -10.85
N THR A 91 -2.82 5.70 -11.54
CA THR A 91 -3.85 6.34 -12.36
C THR A 91 -3.29 7.03 -13.60
N GLY A 92 -3.97 6.88 -14.74
CA GLY A 92 -3.74 7.70 -15.93
C GLY A 92 -4.30 9.11 -15.82
N LEU A 93 -5.08 9.40 -14.78
CA LEU A 93 -5.79 10.67 -14.55
C LEU A 93 -5.14 11.55 -13.46
N ALA A 94 -3.85 11.34 -13.18
CA ALA A 94 -3.13 11.99 -12.07
C ALA A 94 -3.09 13.53 -12.14
N THR A 95 -3.37 14.13 -13.32
CA THR A 95 -3.39 15.58 -13.52
C THR A 95 -4.80 16.20 -13.49
N HIS A 96 -5.84 15.38 -13.32
CA HIS A 96 -7.22 15.84 -13.27
C HIS A 96 -7.56 16.30 -11.86
N ASP A 97 -8.08 17.54 -11.73
CA ASP A 97 -8.42 18.14 -10.43
C ASP A 97 -9.43 17.29 -9.63
N ASP A 98 -10.43 16.71 -10.30
CA ASP A 98 -11.42 15.84 -9.66
C ASP A 98 -10.76 14.57 -9.08
N THR A 99 -9.80 14.00 -9.80
CA THR A 99 -9.04 12.82 -9.34
C THR A 99 -8.19 13.17 -8.13
N ILE A 100 -7.49 14.30 -8.16
CA ILE A 100 -6.67 14.78 -7.04
C ILE A 100 -7.54 15.02 -5.79
N ARG A 101 -8.70 15.64 -5.98
CA ARG A 101 -9.65 15.88 -4.88
C ARG A 101 -10.12 14.55 -4.27
N ALA A 102 -10.50 13.58 -5.10
CA ALA A 102 -10.93 12.27 -4.66
C ALA A 102 -9.83 11.50 -3.90
N ILE A 103 -8.59 11.60 -4.35
CA ILE A 103 -7.41 11.03 -3.67
C ILE A 103 -7.27 11.63 -2.26
N ASN A 104 -7.40 12.94 -2.12
CA ASN A 104 -7.32 13.61 -0.82
C ASN A 104 -8.45 13.19 0.11
N GLU A 105 -9.69 13.07 -0.39
CA GLU A 105 -10.85 12.63 0.39
C GLU A 105 -10.74 11.18 0.85
N ALA A 106 -10.15 10.30 0.02
CA ALA A 106 -9.95 8.89 0.35
C ALA A 106 -8.75 8.65 1.30
N ALA A 107 -8.00 9.70 1.63
CA ALA A 107 -6.76 9.61 2.41
C ALA A 107 -5.78 8.59 1.82
N VAL A 108 -5.61 8.61 0.50
CA VAL A 108 -4.58 7.85 -0.21
C VAL A 108 -3.21 8.40 0.15
N ASP A 109 -2.29 7.54 0.53
CA ASP A 109 -0.96 7.97 0.98
C ASP A 109 -0.14 8.56 -0.17
N ARG A 110 -0.17 7.93 -1.32
CA ARG A 110 0.53 8.38 -2.52
C ARG A 110 -0.24 7.97 -3.77
N TYR A 111 0.03 8.65 -4.89
CA TYR A 111 -0.40 8.21 -6.21
C TYR A 111 0.76 8.27 -7.19
N ILE A 112 0.71 7.41 -8.20
CA ILE A 112 1.69 7.34 -9.30
C ILE A 112 0.92 7.41 -10.62
N ALA A 113 1.41 8.25 -11.54
CA ALA A 113 0.87 8.34 -12.89
C ALA A 113 1.24 7.11 -13.72
N LYS A 114 0.29 6.59 -14.48
CA LYS A 114 0.52 5.54 -15.48
C LYS A 114 0.96 6.18 -16.81
N PRO A 115 1.88 5.56 -17.53
CA PRO A 115 2.70 4.42 -17.18
C PRO A 115 3.79 4.80 -16.16
N TRP A 116 4.11 3.88 -15.26
CA TRP A 116 5.16 4.07 -14.28
C TRP A 116 6.51 3.51 -14.72
N HIS A 117 7.57 3.93 -14.07
CA HIS A 117 8.89 3.30 -14.16
C HIS A 117 9.12 2.40 -12.94
N ALA A 118 9.74 1.25 -13.13
CA ALA A 118 9.99 0.30 -12.04
C ALA A 118 10.74 0.91 -10.86
N ASP A 119 11.75 1.72 -11.13
CA ASP A 119 12.55 2.40 -10.10
C ASP A 119 11.72 3.39 -9.28
N GLN A 120 10.83 4.15 -9.94
CA GLN A 120 9.91 5.06 -9.27
C GLN A 120 8.93 4.29 -8.38
N LEU A 121 8.36 3.21 -8.89
CA LEU A 121 7.43 2.38 -8.15
C LEU A 121 8.11 1.81 -6.90
N LEU A 122 9.30 1.23 -7.03
CA LEU A 122 10.04 0.67 -5.90
C LEU A 122 10.44 1.71 -4.88
N ASP A 123 10.78 2.93 -5.29
CA ASP A 123 11.07 4.02 -4.35
C ASP A 123 9.83 4.41 -3.55
N VAL A 124 8.70 4.63 -4.21
CA VAL A 124 7.46 5.01 -3.53
C VAL A 124 6.95 3.89 -2.63
N VAL A 125 6.90 2.66 -3.12
CA VAL A 125 6.50 1.49 -2.34
C VAL A 125 7.44 1.29 -1.16
N GLY A 126 8.75 1.40 -1.37
CA GLY A 126 9.75 1.29 -0.32
C GLY A 126 9.54 2.29 0.81
N ARG A 127 9.21 3.53 0.48
CA ARG A 127 8.87 4.56 1.48
C ARG A 127 7.61 4.22 2.26
N LEU A 128 6.57 3.76 1.59
CA LEU A 128 5.30 3.41 2.23
C LEU A 128 5.44 2.19 3.16
N ILE A 129 6.09 1.12 2.70
CA ILE A 129 6.30 -0.06 3.54
C ILE A 129 7.24 0.22 4.71
N THR A 130 8.21 1.12 4.55
CA THR A 130 9.08 1.53 5.65
C THR A 130 8.26 2.19 6.76
N GLY A 131 7.38 3.13 6.42
CA GLY A 131 6.46 3.74 7.38
C GLY A 131 5.60 2.70 8.10
N TYR A 132 5.05 1.75 7.36
CA TYR A 132 4.27 0.65 7.91
C TYR A 132 5.09 -0.20 8.89
N VAL A 133 6.27 -0.66 8.47
CA VAL A 133 7.13 -1.53 9.29
C VAL A 133 7.55 -0.85 10.59
N LEU A 134 7.96 0.43 10.53
CA LEU A 134 8.37 1.17 11.73
C LEU A 134 7.20 1.40 12.70
N GLU A 135 5.98 1.49 12.19
CA GLU A 135 4.78 1.68 13.01
C GLU A 135 4.29 0.36 13.62
N VAL A 136 4.27 -0.73 12.85
CA VAL A 136 3.70 -2.02 13.26
C VAL A 136 4.73 -2.94 13.92
N TYR A 137 5.99 -2.85 13.50
CA TYR A 137 7.08 -3.69 14.00
C TYR A 137 8.23 -2.88 14.61
N PRO A 138 7.97 -1.95 15.56
CA PRO A 138 9.01 -1.06 16.08
C PRO A 138 10.16 -1.81 16.76
N ASP A 139 9.89 -2.99 17.35
CA ASP A 139 10.88 -3.80 18.07
C ASP A 139 11.55 -4.87 17.19
N SER A 140 11.09 -5.06 15.96
CA SER A 140 11.58 -6.12 15.07
C SER A 140 11.77 -5.67 13.61
N TYR A 141 11.86 -4.37 13.36
CA TYR A 141 12.03 -3.83 12.00
C TYR A 141 13.34 -4.28 11.33
N GLN A 142 14.34 -4.71 12.12
CA GLN A 142 15.66 -5.13 11.63
C GLN A 142 15.56 -6.27 10.60
N GLN A 143 14.57 -7.13 10.73
CA GLN A 143 14.36 -8.22 9.76
C GLN A 143 13.96 -7.71 8.36
N PHE A 144 13.52 -6.47 8.25
CA PHE A 144 13.13 -5.82 6.99
C PHE A 144 14.21 -4.87 6.43
N LEU A 145 15.34 -4.68 7.12
CA LEU A 145 16.34 -3.67 6.77
C LEU A 145 16.74 -3.63 5.29
N PRO A 146 16.92 -4.77 4.57
CA PRO A 146 17.32 -4.73 3.18
C PRO A 146 16.33 -4.02 2.23
N VAL A 147 15.07 -3.90 2.63
CA VAL A 147 14.00 -3.29 1.81
C VAL A 147 13.49 -1.96 2.37
N LEU A 148 13.99 -1.53 3.51
CA LEU A 148 13.56 -0.27 4.11
C LEU A 148 14.25 0.93 3.44
N ASN A 149 13.51 2.02 3.32
CA ASN A 149 14.03 3.28 2.79
C ASN A 149 14.81 4.02 3.88
N ARG A 150 16.08 4.31 3.60
CA ARG A 150 16.98 4.95 4.55
C ARG A 150 16.53 6.34 4.97
N ASP A 151 16.03 7.14 4.05
CA ASP A 151 15.61 8.52 4.32
C ASP A 151 14.42 8.55 5.25
N VAL A 152 13.44 7.67 5.07
CA VAL A 152 12.28 7.53 5.97
C VAL A 152 12.73 7.09 7.36
N MET A 153 13.68 6.16 7.46
CA MET A 153 14.24 5.73 8.74
C MET A 153 14.90 6.88 9.49
N VAL A 154 15.72 7.67 8.80
CA VAL A 154 16.41 8.84 9.38
C VAL A 154 15.41 9.89 9.87
N GLU A 155 14.39 10.20 9.07
CA GLU A 155 13.33 11.15 9.45
C GLU A 155 12.60 10.70 10.73
N ARG A 156 12.29 9.41 10.83
CA ARG A 156 11.64 8.85 12.03
C ARG A 156 12.52 8.93 13.27
N MET A 157 13.82 8.68 13.14
CA MET A 157 14.78 8.80 14.24
C MET A 157 14.95 10.25 14.72
N GLN A 158 14.90 11.22 13.81
CA GLN A 158 15.01 12.65 14.13
C GLN A 158 13.76 13.21 14.81
N GLN A 159 12.59 12.66 14.52
CA GLN A 159 11.34 13.09 15.16
C GLN A 159 11.21 12.64 16.61
N GLY A 160 12.07 11.70 17.05
CA GLY A 160 12.04 11.14 18.39
C GLY A 160 10.78 10.29 18.67
N PRO A 161 10.67 9.67 19.86
CA PRO A 161 9.42 9.08 20.28
C PRO A 161 8.39 10.19 20.39
N GLY A 162 7.27 10.07 19.70
CA GLY A 162 6.14 10.99 19.86
C GLY A 162 5.81 11.12 21.36
N PRO A 163 5.20 12.21 21.78
CA PRO A 163 4.84 12.37 23.17
C PRO A 163 3.90 11.23 23.53
N HIS A 164 4.44 10.21 24.17
CA HIS A 164 3.63 9.27 24.93
C HIS A 164 3.01 10.11 26.02
N GLY A 165 1.75 10.45 25.81
CA GLY A 165 0.97 10.98 26.89
C GLY A 165 1.02 9.97 28.03
N ASP A 166 1.76 10.30 29.07
CA ASP A 166 1.62 9.71 30.37
C ASP A 166 0.13 9.74 30.76
N ARG A 167 -0.49 8.56 30.76
CA ARG A 167 -1.63 8.30 31.65
C ARG A 167 -1.82 6.81 31.82
#